data_53d8fb0200c986b0bafdd1c162873bb3
#
_entry.id   53d8fb0200c986b0bafdd1c162873bb3
#
_cell.length_a   1.000
_cell.length_b   1.000
_cell.length_c   1.000
_cell.angle_alpha   90.00
_cell.angle_beta   90.00
_cell.angle_gamma   90.00
#
_symmetry.space_group_name_H-M   'P 1'
#
loop_
_entity.id
_entity.type
_entity.pdbx_description
1 polymer ?
#
loop_
_entity_poly.entity_id
_entity_poly.type
_entity_poly.pdbx_seq_one_letter_code
_entity_poly.pdbx_strand_id
1 'polypeptide(L)'
;IIATEKPDACVVQFGGQTAIKLAKHMDEIGLPILGTPADAIDEAEDRERFDELLERCNIPRAPGRTVFNLDEALAAAEEIGLPVLMRPSYVLGGQNMIVAYTKADVIEYMGVITEHVDMDHPVLLDKYIMGTECEVDAICDGENFLIPGIMEHVEHTGIHSGDSISVYPTFS
;
A
#
# COMPACT_ATOMS: atom_id res chain seq x y z
N ILE A 1 15.58 -25.72 0.34
CA ILE A 1 14.53 -26.17 1.27
C ILE A 1 13.52 -27.03 0.51
N ILE A 2 12.78 -26.50 -0.49
CA ILE A 2 11.70 -27.22 -1.20
C ILE A 2 12.19 -28.56 -1.77
N ALA A 3 13.35 -28.59 -2.45
CA ALA A 3 13.92 -29.82 -3.01
C ALA A 3 14.29 -30.88 -1.94
N THR A 4 14.58 -30.44 -0.72
CA THR A 4 15.00 -31.30 0.40
C THR A 4 13.78 -31.76 1.20
N GLU A 5 12.93 -30.84 1.61
CA GLU A 5 11.79 -31.09 2.50
C GLU A 5 10.54 -31.58 1.75
N LYS A 6 10.44 -31.30 0.43
CA LYS A 6 9.33 -31.70 -0.43
C LYS A 6 7.96 -31.41 0.17
N PRO A 7 7.67 -30.16 0.58
CA PRO A 7 6.36 -29.81 1.13
C PRO A 7 5.26 -30.00 0.09
N ASP A 8 4.08 -30.39 0.53
CA ASP A 8 2.89 -30.52 -0.34
C ASP A 8 2.31 -29.19 -0.75
N ALA A 9 2.50 -28.14 0.09
CA ALA A 9 2.01 -26.78 -0.13
C ALA A 9 2.75 -25.78 0.74
N CYS A 10 2.52 -24.49 0.52
CA CYS A 10 3.06 -23.40 1.36
C CYS A 10 2.00 -22.36 1.71
N VAL A 11 2.28 -21.58 2.75
CA VAL A 11 1.52 -20.39 3.12
C VAL A 11 2.47 -19.20 3.09
N VAL A 12 2.11 -18.12 2.40
CA VAL A 12 2.97 -16.94 2.23
C VAL A 12 2.51 -15.73 3.05
N GLN A 13 1.23 -15.66 3.42
CA GLN A 13 0.63 -14.49 4.08
C GLN A 13 1.23 -14.16 5.46
N PHE A 14 1.66 -15.16 6.20
CA PHE A 14 2.19 -14.95 7.57
C PHE A 14 3.69 -14.66 7.62
N GLY A 15 4.35 -14.54 6.49
CA GLY A 15 5.80 -14.32 6.40
C GLY A 15 6.20 -12.88 6.05
N GLY A 16 5.26 -11.94 6.08
CA GLY A 16 5.48 -10.54 5.70
C GLY A 16 5.91 -10.39 4.24
N GLN A 17 6.42 -9.23 3.89
CA GLN A 17 6.81 -8.87 2.52
C GLN A 17 7.82 -9.85 1.87
N THR A 18 8.68 -10.46 2.67
CA THR A 18 9.66 -11.43 2.14
C THR A 18 8.97 -12.69 1.60
N ALA A 19 7.97 -13.21 2.30
CA ALA A 19 7.22 -14.37 1.86
C ALA A 19 6.27 -14.03 0.71
N ILE A 20 5.60 -12.88 0.76
CA ILE A 20 4.71 -12.39 -0.29
C ILE A 20 5.45 -12.29 -1.63
N LYS A 21 6.65 -11.72 -1.65
CA LYS A 21 7.50 -11.63 -2.85
C LYS A 21 7.91 -12.99 -3.44
N LEU A 22 7.82 -14.07 -2.68
CA LEU A 22 8.08 -15.41 -3.16
C LEU A 22 6.85 -16.09 -3.78
N ALA A 23 5.65 -15.54 -3.63
CA ALA A 23 4.39 -16.14 -4.09
C ALA A 23 4.44 -16.49 -5.59
N LYS A 24 4.85 -15.56 -6.44
CA LYS A 24 5.00 -15.77 -7.88
C LYS A 24 5.97 -16.91 -8.20
N HIS A 25 7.11 -16.97 -7.53
CA HIS A 25 8.07 -18.03 -7.72
C HIS A 25 7.54 -19.39 -7.28
N MET A 26 6.78 -19.46 -6.17
CA MET A 26 6.15 -20.71 -5.72
C MET A 26 5.14 -21.23 -6.74
N ASP A 27 4.35 -20.33 -7.31
CA ASP A 27 3.40 -20.67 -8.37
C ASP A 27 4.10 -21.17 -9.65
N GLU A 28 5.15 -20.48 -10.10
CA GLU A 28 5.95 -20.85 -11.27
C GLU A 28 6.58 -22.26 -11.16
N ILE A 29 6.99 -22.69 -9.97
CA ILE A 29 7.55 -24.03 -9.74
C ILE A 29 6.47 -25.07 -9.42
N GLY A 30 5.19 -24.69 -9.44
CA GLY A 30 4.06 -25.58 -9.21
C GLY A 30 3.87 -26.01 -7.76
N LEU A 31 4.39 -25.27 -6.78
CA LEU A 31 4.11 -25.52 -5.37
C LEU A 31 2.79 -24.83 -4.97
N PRO A 32 1.77 -25.60 -4.55
CA PRO A 32 0.48 -25.01 -4.19
C PRO A 32 0.59 -23.99 -3.05
N ILE A 33 -0.06 -22.84 -3.22
CA ILE A 33 -0.19 -21.84 -2.17
C ILE A 33 -1.55 -22.00 -1.50
N LEU A 34 -1.54 -22.20 -0.18
CA LEU A 34 -2.76 -22.26 0.63
C LEU A 34 -3.17 -20.84 1.04
N GLY A 35 -4.45 -20.54 0.92
CA GLY A 35 -5.00 -19.22 1.16
C GLY A 35 -5.08 -18.39 -0.12
N THR A 36 -4.65 -17.13 -0.08
CA THR A 36 -4.72 -16.23 -1.24
C THR A 36 -3.78 -16.69 -2.36
N PRO A 37 -4.27 -16.93 -3.59
CA PRO A 37 -3.44 -17.37 -4.69
C PRO A 37 -2.46 -16.28 -5.18
N ALA A 38 -1.38 -16.69 -5.83
CA ALA A 38 -0.30 -15.79 -6.27
C ALA A 38 -0.80 -14.63 -7.14
N ASP A 39 -1.76 -14.89 -8.05
CA ASP A 39 -2.31 -13.85 -8.93
C ASP A 39 -3.12 -12.79 -8.15
N ALA A 40 -3.89 -13.20 -7.14
CA ALA A 40 -4.62 -12.26 -6.29
C ALA A 40 -3.68 -11.45 -5.37
N ILE A 41 -2.55 -12.06 -4.95
CA ILE A 41 -1.49 -11.33 -4.23
C ILE A 41 -0.86 -10.29 -5.15
N ASP A 42 -0.53 -10.66 -6.39
CA ASP A 42 0.04 -9.75 -7.38
C ASP A 42 -0.94 -8.61 -7.73
N GLU A 43 -2.24 -8.92 -7.89
CA GLU A 43 -3.29 -7.91 -8.10
C GLU A 43 -3.38 -6.91 -6.94
N ALA A 44 -3.18 -7.35 -5.70
CA ALA A 44 -3.20 -6.47 -4.54
C ALA A 44 -1.91 -5.65 -4.36
N GLU A 45 -0.77 -6.18 -4.79
CA GLU A 45 0.54 -5.50 -4.68
C GLU A 45 0.83 -4.54 -5.85
N ASP A 46 0.27 -4.83 -7.04
CA ASP A 46 0.39 -3.96 -8.21
C ASP A 46 -0.63 -2.83 -8.15
N ARG A 47 -0.15 -1.58 -8.19
CA ARG A 47 -1.01 -0.40 -8.04
C ARG A 47 -2.08 -0.28 -9.13
N GLU A 48 -1.71 -0.54 -10.38
CA GLU A 48 -2.64 -0.38 -11.52
C GLU A 48 -3.72 -1.47 -11.46
N ARG A 49 -3.33 -2.71 -11.24
CA ARG A 49 -4.25 -3.84 -11.07
C ARG A 49 -5.17 -3.66 -9.88
N PHE A 50 -4.64 -3.15 -8.76
CA PHE A 50 -5.43 -2.87 -7.57
C PHE A 50 -6.43 -1.73 -7.80
N ASP A 51 -6.03 -0.67 -8.47
CA ASP A 51 -6.93 0.42 -8.86
C ASP A 51 -8.08 -0.09 -9.74
N GLU A 52 -7.79 -0.94 -10.75
CA GLU A 52 -8.79 -1.60 -11.59
C GLU A 52 -9.74 -2.50 -10.77
N LEU A 53 -9.20 -3.24 -9.79
CA LEU A 53 -10.00 -4.07 -8.88
C LEU A 53 -11.00 -3.22 -8.11
N LEU A 54 -10.54 -2.11 -7.50
CA LEU A 54 -11.39 -1.21 -6.74
C LEU A 54 -12.48 -0.59 -7.62
N GLU A 55 -12.17 -0.21 -8.85
CA GLU A 55 -13.14 0.31 -9.82
C GLU A 55 -14.19 -0.75 -10.20
N ARG A 56 -13.77 -1.99 -10.48
CA ARG A 56 -14.70 -3.11 -10.74
C ARG A 56 -15.65 -3.39 -9.57
N CYS A 57 -15.13 -3.22 -8.36
CA CYS A 57 -15.89 -3.44 -7.12
C CYS A 57 -16.71 -2.21 -6.68
N ASN A 58 -16.61 -1.08 -7.39
CA ASN A 58 -17.23 0.19 -6.98
C ASN A 58 -16.77 0.67 -5.58
N ILE A 59 -15.53 0.37 -5.22
CA ILE A 59 -14.93 0.79 -3.95
C ILE A 59 -14.22 2.13 -4.18
N PRO A 60 -14.60 3.19 -3.42
CA PRO A 60 -13.95 4.48 -3.56
C PRO A 60 -12.49 4.42 -3.07
N ARG A 61 -11.59 5.07 -3.81
CA ARG A 61 -10.19 5.22 -3.45
C ARG A 61 -9.77 6.69 -3.43
N ALA A 62 -8.69 6.99 -2.74
CA ALA A 62 -8.09 8.30 -2.82
C ALA A 62 -7.56 8.55 -4.24
N PRO A 63 -7.95 9.66 -4.91
CA PRO A 63 -7.33 10.02 -6.17
C PRO A 63 -5.84 10.28 -5.98
N GLY A 64 -5.02 9.80 -6.90
CA GLY A 64 -3.59 9.93 -6.82
C GLY A 64 -2.94 10.04 -8.20
N ARG A 65 -1.68 10.52 -8.20
CA ARG A 65 -0.84 10.66 -9.39
C ARG A 65 0.59 10.25 -9.08
N THR A 66 1.23 9.66 -10.06
CA THR A 66 2.68 9.44 -10.06
C THR A 66 3.33 10.59 -10.84
N VAL A 67 4.32 11.23 -10.23
CA VAL A 67 5.00 12.40 -10.80
C VAL A 67 6.52 12.20 -10.74
N PHE A 68 7.22 12.81 -11.70
CA PHE A 68 8.66 12.67 -11.85
C PHE A 68 9.42 13.99 -11.66
N ASN A 69 8.72 15.12 -11.64
CA ASN A 69 9.32 16.44 -11.51
C ASN A 69 8.38 17.41 -10.78
N LEU A 70 8.91 18.60 -10.45
CA LEU A 70 8.18 19.60 -9.71
C LEU A 70 6.96 20.14 -10.44
N ASP A 71 7.05 20.34 -11.77
CA ASP A 71 5.93 20.90 -12.55
C ASP A 71 4.74 19.91 -12.56
N GLU A 72 5.03 18.63 -12.75
CA GLU A 72 4.03 17.56 -12.63
C GLU A 72 3.43 17.47 -11.22
N ALA A 73 4.27 17.61 -10.19
CA ALA A 73 3.82 17.58 -8.79
C ALA A 73 2.86 18.73 -8.47
N LEU A 74 3.16 19.94 -8.93
CA LEU A 74 2.31 21.10 -8.74
C LEU A 74 0.99 20.98 -9.51
N ALA A 75 1.03 20.48 -10.74
CA ALA A 75 -0.17 20.23 -11.54
C ALA A 75 -1.06 19.15 -10.89
N ALA A 76 -0.45 18.05 -10.44
CA ALA A 76 -1.16 16.99 -9.74
C ALA A 76 -1.79 17.47 -8.41
N ALA A 77 -1.06 18.24 -7.62
CA ALA A 77 -1.58 18.83 -6.38
C ALA A 77 -2.75 19.80 -6.62
N GLU A 78 -2.76 20.49 -7.74
CA GLU A 78 -3.87 21.36 -8.14
C GLU A 78 -5.09 20.56 -8.61
N GLU A 79 -4.89 19.49 -9.38
CA GLU A 79 -5.95 18.60 -9.86
C GLU A 79 -6.60 17.82 -8.70
N ILE A 80 -5.79 17.22 -7.83
CA ILE A 80 -6.25 16.38 -6.69
C ILE A 80 -6.84 17.27 -5.59
N GLY A 81 -6.34 18.49 -5.45
CA GLY A 81 -6.67 19.42 -4.36
C GLY A 81 -5.92 19.10 -3.07
N LEU A 82 -5.35 20.14 -2.46
CA LEU A 82 -4.66 20.04 -1.18
C LEU A 82 -5.64 19.73 -0.01
N PRO A 83 -5.19 19.08 1.06
CA PRO A 83 -3.85 18.51 1.26
C PRO A 83 -3.63 17.21 0.48
N VAL A 84 -2.36 16.95 0.17
CA VAL A 84 -1.92 15.70 -0.49
C VAL A 84 -0.86 15.01 0.33
N LEU A 85 -0.88 13.68 0.31
CA LEU A 85 0.18 12.83 0.84
C LEU A 85 1.22 12.60 -0.25
N MET A 86 2.47 12.89 0.04
CA MET A 86 3.59 12.73 -0.88
C MET A 86 4.52 11.65 -0.34
N ARG A 87 4.88 10.69 -1.18
CA ARG A 87 5.80 9.60 -0.82
C ARG A 87 6.67 9.19 -2.00
N PRO A 88 7.97 8.93 -1.81
CA PRO A 88 8.80 8.33 -2.84
C PRO A 88 8.37 6.88 -3.10
N SER A 89 8.46 6.40 -4.34
CA SER A 89 8.03 5.04 -4.70
C SER A 89 8.88 3.92 -4.08
N TYR A 90 10.06 4.23 -3.57
CA TYR A 90 11.07 3.25 -3.14
C TYR A 90 11.43 3.32 -1.66
N VAL A 91 10.57 3.81 -0.79
CA VAL A 91 10.90 3.90 0.64
C VAL A 91 10.15 2.83 1.43
N LEU A 92 10.93 1.99 2.12
CA LEU A 92 10.42 1.03 3.10
C LEU A 92 10.08 1.76 4.41
N GLY A 93 8.89 1.50 4.96
CA GLY A 93 8.55 1.88 6.32
C GLY A 93 8.14 3.33 6.52
N GLY A 94 7.51 4.00 5.54
CA GLY A 94 6.93 5.33 5.72
C GLY A 94 7.94 6.47 5.95
N GLN A 95 9.24 6.21 5.86
CA GLN A 95 10.27 7.24 5.93
C GLN A 95 10.14 8.17 4.74
N ASN A 96 10.29 9.47 4.99
CA ASN A 96 10.19 10.52 3.98
C ASN A 96 8.79 10.69 3.35
N MET A 97 7.72 10.27 4.04
CA MET A 97 6.35 10.68 3.68
C MET A 97 6.02 12.01 4.35
N ILE A 98 5.35 12.88 3.62
CA ILE A 98 4.80 14.12 4.18
C ILE A 98 3.38 14.37 3.73
N VAL A 99 2.64 15.11 4.54
CA VAL A 99 1.37 15.72 4.14
C VAL A 99 1.62 17.16 3.76
N ALA A 100 1.46 17.48 2.49
CA ALA A 100 1.59 18.84 1.96
C ALA A 100 0.23 19.55 2.03
N TYR A 101 0.15 20.60 2.80
CA TYR A 101 -1.05 21.43 2.96
C TYR A 101 -1.07 22.61 1.99
N THR A 102 0.10 23.03 1.52
CA THR A 102 0.28 24.18 0.63
C THR A 102 1.15 23.84 -0.57
N LYS A 103 1.09 24.67 -1.63
CA LYS A 103 2.01 24.55 -2.76
C LYS A 103 3.48 24.74 -2.34
N ALA A 104 3.73 25.53 -1.31
CA ALA A 104 5.09 25.72 -0.78
C ALA A 104 5.65 24.41 -0.20
N ASP A 105 4.82 23.63 0.51
CA ASP A 105 5.22 22.33 1.06
C ASP A 105 5.57 21.35 -0.08
N VAL A 106 4.81 21.36 -1.17
CA VAL A 106 5.10 20.54 -2.36
C VAL A 106 6.46 20.89 -2.96
N ILE A 107 6.75 22.21 -3.09
CA ILE A 107 8.02 22.69 -3.65
C ILE A 107 9.19 22.28 -2.74
N GLU A 108 9.07 22.50 -1.44
CA GLU A 108 10.10 22.16 -0.47
C GLU A 108 10.40 20.65 -0.49
N TYR A 109 9.37 19.84 -0.46
CA TYR A 109 9.53 18.39 -0.47
C TYR A 109 10.14 17.84 -1.75
N MET A 110 9.69 18.31 -2.91
CA MET A 110 10.29 17.93 -4.19
C MET A 110 11.76 18.37 -4.27
N GLY A 111 12.12 19.52 -3.70
CA GLY A 111 13.50 19.96 -3.58
C GLY A 111 14.36 19.01 -2.75
N VAL A 112 13.89 18.58 -1.59
CA VAL A 112 14.59 17.62 -0.72
C VAL A 112 14.76 16.27 -1.41
N ILE A 113 13.75 15.77 -2.12
CA ILE A 113 13.86 14.49 -2.85
C ILE A 113 14.86 14.59 -3.98
N THR A 114 14.82 15.64 -4.78
CA THR A 114 15.73 15.80 -5.92
C THR A 114 17.19 15.94 -5.52
N GLU A 115 17.47 16.36 -4.29
CA GLU A 115 18.85 16.43 -3.75
C GLU A 115 19.38 15.07 -3.26
N HIS A 116 18.48 14.13 -2.89
CA HIS A 116 18.87 12.89 -2.19
C HIS A 116 18.50 11.61 -2.94
N VAL A 117 17.69 11.69 -3.98
CA VAL A 117 17.21 10.54 -4.75
C VAL A 117 17.47 10.81 -6.24
N ASP A 118 18.01 9.83 -6.94
CA ASP A 118 18.19 9.88 -8.39
C ASP A 118 16.82 10.14 -9.05
N MET A 119 16.80 11.06 -10.03
CA MET A 119 15.59 11.52 -10.75
C MET A 119 14.82 10.42 -11.50
N ASP A 120 15.31 9.19 -11.48
CA ASP A 120 14.67 8.02 -12.08
C ASP A 120 13.57 7.41 -11.19
N HIS A 121 13.35 7.95 -9.98
CA HIS A 121 12.35 7.40 -9.05
C HIS A 121 11.14 8.32 -8.91
N PRO A 122 9.94 7.82 -9.27
CA PRO A 122 8.73 8.61 -9.18
C PRO A 122 8.32 8.90 -7.73
N VAL A 123 7.65 10.04 -7.55
CA VAL A 123 6.95 10.41 -6.31
C VAL A 123 5.46 10.15 -6.50
N LEU A 124 4.84 9.53 -5.52
CA LEU A 124 3.40 9.33 -5.48
C LEU A 124 2.76 10.49 -4.72
N LEU A 125 1.77 11.12 -5.33
CA LEU A 125 0.88 12.09 -4.70
C LEU A 125 -0.50 11.48 -4.61
N ASP A 126 -1.00 11.31 -3.39
CA ASP A 126 -2.34 10.82 -3.14
C ASP A 126 -3.15 11.89 -2.38
N LYS A 127 -4.46 11.99 -2.60
CA LYS A 127 -5.32 12.83 -1.79
C LYS A 127 -5.19 12.42 -0.32
N TYR A 128 -4.81 13.36 0.53
CA TYR A 128 -4.83 13.11 1.97
C TYR A 128 -6.26 13.14 2.49
N ILE A 129 -6.71 12.01 3.01
CA ILE A 129 -8.04 11.83 3.58
C ILE A 129 -7.87 11.79 5.09
N MET A 130 -8.44 12.80 5.78
CA MET A 130 -8.52 12.79 7.24
C MET A 130 -9.68 11.90 7.67
N GLY A 131 -9.39 10.96 8.56
CA GLY A 131 -10.40 10.03 9.06
C GLY A 131 -9.82 9.13 10.14
N THR A 132 -10.63 8.21 10.62
CA THR A 132 -10.19 7.12 11.47
C THR A 132 -9.69 5.99 10.59
N GLU A 133 -8.50 5.50 10.88
CA GLU A 133 -7.92 4.37 10.17
C GLU A 133 -8.31 3.07 10.84
N CYS A 134 -8.80 2.14 10.04
CA CYS A 134 -9.23 0.83 10.52
C CYS A 134 -8.51 -0.27 9.75
N GLU A 135 -8.20 -1.34 10.45
CA GLU A 135 -7.64 -2.56 9.89
C GLU A 135 -8.62 -3.71 10.04
N VAL A 136 -8.76 -4.49 8.99
CA VAL A 136 -9.70 -5.62 8.94
C VAL A 136 -9.00 -6.84 8.37
N ASP A 137 -8.97 -7.91 9.15
CA ASP A 137 -8.59 -9.23 8.67
C ASP A 137 -9.83 -10.01 8.25
N ALA A 138 -9.79 -10.64 7.10
CA ALA A 138 -10.87 -11.46 6.59
C ALA A 138 -10.37 -12.83 6.13
N ILE A 139 -11.17 -13.85 6.38
CA ILE A 139 -10.95 -15.21 5.86
C ILE A 139 -12.12 -15.53 4.93
N CYS A 140 -11.81 -16.03 3.73
CA CYS A 140 -12.78 -16.40 2.72
C CYS A 140 -12.54 -17.83 2.23
N ASP A 141 -13.61 -18.61 2.04
CA ASP A 141 -13.58 -19.95 1.45
C ASP A 141 -13.98 -19.97 -0.04
N GLY A 142 -14.22 -18.78 -0.62
CA GLY A 142 -14.67 -18.59 -1.99
C GLY A 142 -16.17 -18.30 -2.12
N GLU A 143 -16.98 -18.64 -1.11
CA GLU A 143 -18.42 -18.38 -1.06
C GLU A 143 -18.81 -17.52 0.14
N ASN A 144 -18.21 -17.79 1.28
CA ASN A 144 -18.47 -17.10 2.54
C ASN A 144 -17.21 -16.39 3.01
N PHE A 145 -17.39 -15.33 3.78
CA PHE A 145 -16.29 -14.65 4.44
C PHE A 145 -16.59 -14.47 5.93
N LEU A 146 -15.52 -14.47 6.72
CA LEU A 146 -15.55 -14.19 8.15
C LEU A 146 -14.63 -13.00 8.43
N ILE A 147 -15.19 -11.99 9.08
CA ILE A 147 -14.43 -10.87 9.67
C ILE A 147 -14.54 -11.04 11.18
N PRO A 148 -13.49 -11.51 11.87
CA PRO A 148 -13.53 -11.75 13.32
C PRO A 148 -13.60 -10.44 14.12
N GLY A 149 -13.19 -9.34 13.54
CA GLY A 149 -13.29 -8.03 14.16
C GLY A 149 -12.64 -6.94 13.33
N ILE A 150 -12.85 -5.71 13.76
CA ILE A 150 -12.26 -4.51 13.17
C ILE A 150 -11.38 -3.86 14.24
N MET A 151 -10.15 -3.53 13.87
CA MET A 151 -9.20 -2.81 14.72
C MET A 151 -9.17 -1.35 14.29
N GLU A 152 -8.99 -0.45 15.25
CA GLU A 152 -8.85 0.99 15.02
C GLU A 152 -7.42 1.41 15.37
N HIS A 153 -6.79 2.21 14.51
CA HIS A 153 -5.48 2.76 14.76
C HIS A 153 -5.56 4.00 15.63
N VAL A 154 -4.64 4.10 16.59
CA VAL A 154 -4.55 5.26 17.50
C VAL A 154 -3.88 6.45 16.80
N GLU A 155 -2.97 6.16 15.87
CA GLU A 155 -2.26 7.18 15.11
C GLU A 155 -3.16 7.82 14.05
N HIS A 156 -2.77 9.03 13.64
CA HIS A 156 -3.44 9.73 12.54
C HIS A 156 -3.13 9.07 11.20
N THR A 157 -4.11 9.08 10.31
CA THR A 157 -3.99 8.55 8.95
C THR A 157 -2.75 9.06 8.21
N GLY A 158 -2.08 8.14 7.50
CA GLY A 158 -0.94 8.46 6.65
C GLY A 158 0.42 8.57 7.36
N ILE A 159 0.50 8.26 8.66
CA ILE A 159 1.74 8.35 9.46
C ILE A 159 2.20 6.95 9.90
N HIS A 160 2.08 5.95 9.04
CA HIS A 160 2.41 4.59 9.45
C HIS A 160 3.84 4.19 9.12
N SER A 161 4.54 3.69 10.12
CA SER A 161 5.88 3.13 10.04
C SER A 161 5.94 1.66 10.51
N GLY A 162 4.92 0.87 10.30
CA GLY A 162 4.92 -0.55 10.64
C GLY A 162 4.91 -0.88 12.16
N ASP A 163 4.85 0.13 13.02
CA ASP A 163 4.79 0.06 14.48
C ASP A 163 3.55 0.78 15.06
N SER A 164 2.48 0.80 14.27
CA SER A 164 1.20 1.41 14.68
C SER A 164 0.55 0.65 15.83
N ILE A 165 -0.14 1.40 16.69
CA ILE A 165 -0.93 0.84 17.78
C ILE A 165 -2.36 0.61 17.30
N SER A 166 -2.76 -0.64 17.23
CA SER A 166 -4.12 -1.04 16.88
C SER A 166 -4.89 -1.43 18.14
N VAL A 167 -6.15 -1.02 18.24
CA VAL A 167 -7.03 -1.32 19.35
C VAL A 167 -8.22 -2.15 18.89
N TYR A 168 -8.53 -3.19 19.62
CA TYR A 168 -9.70 -4.06 19.40
C TYR A 168 -10.51 -4.21 20.69
N PRO A 169 -11.85 -4.14 20.63
CA PRO A 169 -12.66 -3.64 19.50
C PRO A 169 -12.45 -2.14 19.26
N THR A 170 -12.90 -1.65 18.10
CA THR A 170 -12.91 -0.19 17.82
C THR A 170 -13.65 0.58 18.92
N PHE A 171 -13.22 1.79 19.22
CA PHE A 171 -13.87 2.65 20.23
C PHE A 171 -14.64 3.83 19.63
N SER A 172 -14.68 3.95 18.30
CA SER A 172 -15.48 4.94 17.56
C SER A 172 -16.70 4.32 16.90
#